data_d37d30165ba5b05e2bb13969d786fa0c
#
_entry.id   d37d30165ba5b05e2bb13969d786fa0c
#
_cell.length_a   1.000
_cell.length_b   1.000
_cell.length_c   1.000
_cell.angle_alpha   90.00
_cell.angle_beta   90.00
_cell.angle_gamma   90.00
#
_symmetry.space_group_name_H-M   'P 1'
#
loop_
_entity.id
_entity.type
_entity.pdbx_description
1 polymer ?
#
loop_
_entity_poly.entity_id
_entity_poly.type
_entity_poly.pdbx_seq_one_letter_code
_entity_poly.pdbx_strand_id
1 'polypeptide(L)'
;MEYQNLFTQVQVVAPPHHGVSIDPRDERERFGEPVLIHLFGRLGNAQLGPIYLGGLGIASLFFGIIAIQIMGWNMLASVNWSPIEFVRQLFWLSLDPPLPKHGLSLFMPLNEGGWWMMAGFFLTVSILLWWARMYRRAIALGMGTHIAWGFLAAIWLYLVLGFIRPIMMGSWSEAVPFGIFSHLDWTAAFSLRYGNLFYNPFHMLSIAFLYGSALLFAMHGATILAVSRFGGEREIEQIVDRGTASERAALFWRWTMGFNATMESIHRWAWWFAVLTPLVGGIGILLTGTVVDNWYLWAVKHDVAPAYPYVFGTPIPDPATSGFMPPAAPAAPVITGVKP
;
A
#
# COMPACT_ATOMS: atom_id res chain seq x y z
N MET A 1 22.17 3.32 -25.32
CA MET A 1 20.84 3.56 -25.92
C MET A 1 20.41 4.92 -25.42
N GLU A 2 20.21 5.85 -26.32
CA GLU A 2 19.77 7.18 -25.92
C GLU A 2 18.33 7.10 -25.42
N TYR A 3 18.07 7.70 -24.31
CA TYR A 3 16.79 7.75 -23.64
C TYR A 3 15.67 8.24 -24.52
N GLN A 4 15.99 9.18 -25.38
CA GLN A 4 15.09 9.77 -26.34
C GLN A 4 14.41 8.74 -27.25
N ASN A 5 15.07 7.62 -27.53
CA ASN A 5 14.54 6.59 -28.40
C ASN A 5 13.35 5.83 -27.79
N LEU A 6 13.34 5.64 -26.47
CA LEU A 6 12.23 4.99 -25.79
C LEU A 6 10.95 5.84 -25.86
N PHE A 7 11.07 7.14 -25.62
CA PHE A 7 9.92 8.04 -25.69
C PHE A 7 9.45 8.26 -27.12
N THR A 8 10.35 8.27 -28.08
CA THR A 8 10.01 8.34 -29.50
C THR A 8 9.24 7.10 -29.94
N GLN A 9 9.63 5.93 -29.49
CA GLN A 9 8.93 4.67 -29.79
C GLN A 9 7.52 4.65 -29.21
N VAL A 10 7.32 5.17 -27.99
CA VAL A 10 5.99 5.29 -27.40
C VAL A 10 5.10 6.21 -28.23
N GLN A 11 5.63 7.28 -28.79
CA GLN A 11 4.88 8.18 -29.68
C GLN A 11 4.44 7.52 -30.97
N VAL A 12 5.27 6.70 -31.55
CA VAL A 12 4.99 5.98 -32.81
C VAL A 12 3.84 4.98 -32.62
N VAL A 13 3.72 4.40 -31.43
CA VAL A 13 2.67 3.43 -31.09
C VAL A 13 1.37 4.11 -30.68
N ALA A 14 1.42 5.36 -30.22
CA ALA A 14 0.21 6.10 -29.84
C ALA A 14 -0.66 6.42 -31.07
N PRO A 15 -1.99 6.31 -30.95
CA PRO A 15 -2.90 6.72 -32.03
C PRO A 15 -2.68 8.16 -32.46
N PRO A 16 -2.90 8.51 -33.75
CA PRO A 16 -2.60 9.84 -34.29
C PRO A 16 -3.30 11.02 -33.57
N HIS A 17 -4.44 10.79 -32.95
CA HIS A 17 -5.15 11.82 -32.18
C HIS A 17 -4.47 12.17 -30.83
N HIS A 18 -3.45 11.41 -30.43
CA HIS A 18 -2.60 11.70 -29.28
C HIS A 18 -1.28 12.36 -29.66
N GLY A 19 -1.12 12.77 -30.91
CA GLY A 19 0.12 13.18 -31.55
C GLY A 19 0.80 14.45 -31.01
N VAL A 20 0.92 14.57 -29.70
CA VAL A 20 1.77 15.58 -29.07
C VAL A 20 3.17 14.98 -28.95
N SER A 21 4.17 15.68 -29.50
CA SER A 21 5.56 15.31 -29.30
C SER A 21 5.93 15.43 -27.83
N ILE A 22 6.45 14.36 -27.25
CA ILE A 22 6.84 14.31 -25.84
C ILE A 22 8.37 14.29 -25.79
N ASP A 23 8.99 15.40 -25.39
CA ASP A 23 10.39 15.45 -25.04
C ASP A 23 10.52 15.42 -23.52
N PRO A 24 11.21 14.43 -22.93
CA PRO A 24 11.42 14.36 -21.49
C PRO A 24 12.08 15.62 -20.91
N ARG A 25 12.81 16.35 -21.72
CA ARG A 25 13.44 17.62 -21.31
C ARG A 25 12.43 18.75 -21.09
N ASP A 26 11.32 18.74 -21.82
CA ASP A 26 10.26 19.73 -21.68
C ASP A 26 9.54 19.63 -20.35
N GLU A 27 9.62 18.46 -19.73
CA GLU A 27 9.05 18.20 -18.43
C GLU A 27 9.62 19.13 -17.34
N ARG A 28 10.89 19.45 -17.42
CA ARG A 28 11.57 20.33 -16.47
C ARG A 28 10.89 21.69 -16.31
N GLU A 29 10.39 22.24 -17.39
CA GLU A 29 9.72 23.53 -17.39
C GLU A 29 8.26 23.44 -16.91
N ARG A 30 7.59 22.35 -17.27
CA ARG A 30 6.17 22.14 -16.94
C ARG A 30 5.95 21.59 -15.54
N PHE A 31 6.91 20.86 -15.03
CA PHE A 31 6.80 20.09 -13.82
C PHE A 31 7.29 20.80 -12.57
N GLY A 32 8.07 21.85 -12.71
CA GLY A 32 8.65 22.57 -11.59
C GLY A 32 7.61 23.39 -10.81
N GLU A 33 7.61 23.25 -9.50
CA GLU A 33 6.92 24.15 -8.62
C GLU A 33 7.76 25.40 -8.39
N PRO A 34 7.22 26.63 -8.54
CA PRO A 34 8.03 27.85 -8.36
C PRO A 34 8.73 27.93 -7.02
N VAL A 35 8.07 27.53 -5.93
CA VAL A 35 8.66 27.53 -4.59
C VAL A 35 9.77 26.50 -4.45
N LEU A 36 9.55 25.28 -4.97
CA LEU A 36 10.52 24.19 -4.91
C LEU A 36 11.70 24.46 -5.85
N ILE A 37 11.46 25.04 -7.01
CA ILE A 37 12.53 25.47 -7.91
C ILE A 37 13.39 26.54 -7.24
N HIS A 38 12.78 27.47 -6.52
CA HIS A 38 13.53 28.50 -5.79
C HIS A 38 14.38 27.89 -4.67
N LEU A 39 13.83 26.96 -3.89
CA LEU A 39 14.52 26.29 -2.78
C LEU A 39 15.63 25.37 -3.26
N PHE A 40 15.36 24.58 -4.27
CA PHE A 40 16.28 23.58 -4.78
C PHE A 40 17.02 24.05 -6.04
N GLY A 41 16.61 25.17 -6.62
CA GLY A 41 17.30 25.87 -7.70
C GLY A 41 17.74 24.97 -8.84
N ARG A 42 19.04 24.94 -9.04
CA ARG A 42 19.64 24.13 -10.12
C ARG A 42 19.41 22.62 -9.96
N LEU A 43 19.18 22.12 -8.73
CA LEU A 43 18.88 20.73 -8.47
C LEU A 43 17.51 20.31 -9.00
N GLY A 44 16.58 21.25 -9.14
CA GLY A 44 15.26 21.00 -9.72
C GLY A 44 15.31 20.49 -11.18
N ASN A 45 16.42 20.72 -11.86
CA ASN A 45 16.69 20.20 -13.21
C ASN A 45 17.63 18.99 -13.20
N ALA A 46 17.97 18.45 -12.02
CA ALA A 46 18.87 17.32 -11.93
C ALA A 46 18.24 16.07 -12.51
N GLN A 47 19.09 15.30 -13.18
CA GLN A 47 18.76 14.01 -13.77
C GLN A 47 19.56 12.96 -13.02
N LEU A 48 18.88 11.90 -12.55
CA LEU A 48 19.50 10.73 -11.99
C LEU A 48 19.39 9.59 -13.01
N GLY A 49 20.46 9.35 -13.75
CA GLY A 49 20.41 8.45 -14.89
C GLY A 49 19.30 8.91 -15.85
N PRO A 50 18.34 8.05 -16.11
CA PRO A 50 17.18 8.36 -16.96
C PRO A 50 16.07 9.16 -16.28
N ILE A 51 16.13 9.39 -15.01
CA ILE A 51 15.04 10.00 -14.24
C ILE A 51 15.24 11.50 -14.15
N TYR A 52 14.30 12.26 -14.69
CA TYR A 52 14.17 13.69 -14.47
C TYR A 52 13.37 13.93 -13.21
N LEU A 53 14.02 14.34 -12.13
CA LEU A 53 13.40 14.43 -10.81
C LEU A 53 12.54 15.69 -10.63
N GLY A 54 12.95 16.81 -11.20
CA GLY A 54 12.31 18.09 -10.94
C GLY A 54 12.41 18.52 -9.47
N GLY A 55 11.76 19.61 -9.11
CA GLY A 55 11.75 20.13 -7.75
C GLY A 55 11.07 19.21 -6.75
N LEU A 56 9.92 18.64 -7.13
CA LEU A 56 9.17 17.68 -6.29
C LEU A 56 9.96 16.39 -6.06
N GLY A 57 10.59 15.85 -7.11
CA GLY A 57 11.38 14.63 -7.01
C GLY A 57 12.60 14.80 -6.11
N ILE A 58 13.33 15.91 -6.23
CA ILE A 58 14.47 16.23 -5.36
C ILE A 58 14.01 16.40 -3.92
N ALA A 59 12.92 17.14 -3.68
CA ALA A 59 12.38 17.33 -2.34
C ALA A 59 11.94 15.99 -1.72
N SER A 60 11.25 15.14 -2.48
CA SER A 60 10.84 13.82 -2.02
C SER A 60 12.05 12.97 -1.61
N LEU A 61 13.08 12.90 -2.46
CA LEU A 61 14.31 12.15 -2.14
C LEU A 61 15.04 12.73 -0.92
N PHE A 62 15.11 14.04 -0.81
CA PHE A 62 15.74 14.70 0.33
C PHE A 62 15.09 14.27 1.65
N PHE A 63 13.77 14.39 1.76
CA PHE A 63 13.04 13.98 2.96
C PHE A 63 13.08 12.46 3.19
N GLY A 64 13.00 11.66 2.14
CA GLY A 64 13.11 10.20 2.24
C GLY A 64 14.49 9.75 2.72
N ILE A 65 15.55 10.37 2.25
CA ILE A 65 16.92 10.10 2.70
C ILE A 65 17.07 10.45 4.19
N ILE A 66 16.52 11.58 4.63
CA ILE A 66 16.53 11.94 6.06
C ILE A 66 15.81 10.87 6.89
N ALA A 67 14.64 10.43 6.47
CA ALA A 67 13.88 9.39 7.16
C ALA A 67 14.71 8.09 7.29
N ILE A 68 15.32 7.64 6.20
CA ILE A 68 16.14 6.43 6.17
C ILE A 68 17.39 6.60 7.05
N GLN A 69 18.02 7.77 7.03
CA GLN A 69 19.18 8.06 7.88
C GLN A 69 18.81 7.99 9.37
N ILE A 70 17.68 8.57 9.77
CA ILE A 70 17.22 8.48 11.15
C ILE A 70 17.00 7.03 11.55
N MET A 71 16.31 6.23 10.74
CA MET A 71 16.07 4.81 11.00
C MET A 71 17.39 4.03 11.09
N GLY A 72 18.26 4.20 10.10
CA GLY A 72 19.53 3.47 10.01
C GLY A 72 20.47 3.79 11.16
N TRP A 73 20.66 5.03 11.51
CA TRP A 73 21.53 5.43 12.63
C TRP A 73 20.99 4.97 13.97
N ASN A 74 19.69 5.05 14.21
CA ASN A 74 19.08 4.51 15.44
C ASN A 74 19.25 3.00 15.56
N MET A 75 19.04 2.27 14.46
CA MET A 75 19.24 0.82 14.45
C MET A 75 20.71 0.44 14.65
N LEU A 76 21.63 1.18 14.05
CA LEU A 76 23.06 0.96 14.26
C LEU A 76 23.48 1.26 15.71
N ALA A 77 22.95 2.33 16.30
CA ALA A 77 23.20 2.66 17.69
C ALA A 77 22.68 1.57 18.65
N SER A 78 21.56 0.93 18.35
CA SER A 78 20.97 -0.14 19.15
C SER A 78 21.85 -1.40 19.23
N VAL A 79 22.77 -1.58 18.30
CA VAL A 79 23.76 -2.66 18.26
C VAL A 79 25.20 -2.15 18.57
N ASN A 80 25.29 -1.11 19.39
CA ASN A 80 26.57 -0.53 19.84
C ASN A 80 27.51 -0.11 18.68
N TRP A 81 26.92 0.44 17.61
CA TRP A 81 27.66 0.92 16.44
C TRP A 81 28.48 -0.15 15.71
N SER A 82 28.13 -1.42 15.89
CA SER A 82 28.79 -2.54 15.20
C SER A 82 28.14 -2.77 13.82
N PRO A 83 28.83 -2.53 12.71
CA PRO A 83 28.29 -2.81 11.37
C PRO A 83 28.00 -4.30 11.15
N ILE A 84 28.80 -5.18 11.76
CA ILE A 84 28.62 -6.64 11.65
C ILE A 84 27.32 -7.04 12.35
N GLU A 85 27.10 -6.55 13.56
CA GLU A 85 25.86 -6.82 14.31
C GLU A 85 24.66 -6.19 13.64
N PHE A 86 24.80 -5.01 13.06
CA PHE A 86 23.74 -4.37 12.27
C PHE A 86 23.28 -5.27 11.12
N VAL A 87 24.22 -5.79 10.32
CA VAL A 87 23.89 -6.68 9.20
C VAL A 87 23.32 -8.01 9.72
N ARG A 88 23.92 -8.58 10.77
CA ARG A 88 23.48 -9.86 11.35
C ARG A 88 22.06 -9.78 11.91
N GLN A 89 21.69 -8.65 12.50
CA GLN A 89 20.42 -8.45 13.17
C GLN A 89 19.42 -7.60 12.39
N LEU A 90 19.70 -7.26 11.14
CA LEU A 90 18.93 -6.31 10.33
C LEU A 90 17.42 -6.57 10.38
N PHE A 91 17.00 -7.83 10.28
CA PHE A 91 15.59 -8.19 10.29
C PHE A 91 14.92 -8.02 11.66
N TRP A 92 15.69 -8.00 12.74
CA TRP A 92 15.20 -7.83 14.11
C TRP A 92 15.26 -6.40 14.61
N LEU A 93 16.01 -5.52 13.95
CA LEU A 93 16.15 -4.14 14.37
C LEU A 93 14.84 -3.40 14.17
N SER A 94 14.51 -2.51 15.10
CA SER A 94 13.24 -1.77 15.10
C SER A 94 13.44 -0.36 15.65
N LEU A 95 12.75 0.59 15.03
CA LEU A 95 12.53 1.92 15.57
C LEU A 95 11.07 2.00 16.02
N ASP A 96 10.87 2.02 17.33
CA ASP A 96 9.55 1.87 17.92
C ASP A 96 8.83 3.21 18.08
N PRO A 97 7.48 3.22 17.99
CA PRO A 97 6.67 4.38 18.28
C PRO A 97 6.76 4.77 19.77
N PRO A 98 6.29 5.99 20.13
CA PRO A 98 6.32 6.45 21.51
C PRO A 98 5.55 5.55 22.47
N LEU A 99 5.91 5.63 23.75
CA LEU A 99 5.16 4.97 24.81
C LEU A 99 3.79 5.63 25.05
N PRO A 100 2.81 4.89 25.60
CA PRO A 100 1.46 5.42 25.84
C PRO A 100 1.42 6.70 26.71
N LYS A 101 2.39 6.86 27.63
CA LYS A 101 2.49 8.04 28.52
C LYS A 101 2.60 9.37 27.77
N HIS A 102 3.08 9.34 26.53
CA HIS A 102 3.25 10.54 25.72
C HIS A 102 1.99 10.94 24.94
N GLY A 103 0.98 10.06 24.85
CA GLY A 103 -0.25 10.32 24.12
C GLY A 103 0.01 10.76 22.68
N LEU A 104 -0.53 11.90 22.30
CA LEU A 104 -0.35 12.53 20.98
C LEU A 104 0.67 13.69 21.01
N SER A 105 1.56 13.76 21.99
CA SER A 105 2.58 14.79 22.03
C SER A 105 3.42 14.76 20.77
N LEU A 106 3.73 15.94 20.24
CA LEU A 106 4.68 16.10 19.12
C LEU A 106 6.11 16.31 19.62
N PHE A 107 6.25 16.63 20.91
CA PHE A 107 7.54 16.94 21.54
C PHE A 107 7.76 15.95 22.69
N MET A 108 8.63 15.01 22.46
CA MET A 108 8.99 13.99 23.43
C MET A 108 10.49 13.71 23.36
N PRO A 109 11.08 13.06 24.38
CA PRO A 109 12.48 12.69 24.32
C PRO A 109 12.79 11.83 23.09
N LEU A 110 13.93 12.07 22.47
CA LEU A 110 14.31 11.41 21.21
C LEU A 110 14.30 9.88 21.34
N ASN A 111 14.80 9.34 22.46
CA ASN A 111 14.89 7.90 22.71
C ASN A 111 13.60 7.30 23.28
N GLU A 112 12.55 8.10 23.46
CA GLU A 112 11.24 7.63 23.92
C GLU A 112 10.18 7.77 22.81
N GLY A 113 10.60 7.73 21.56
CA GLY A 113 9.75 7.83 20.39
C GLY A 113 9.93 9.09 19.54
N GLY A 114 10.76 10.05 19.97
CA GLY A 114 11.03 11.25 19.19
C GLY A 114 11.67 10.96 17.84
N TRP A 115 12.59 10.01 17.79
CA TRP A 115 13.18 9.59 16.52
C TRP A 115 12.17 8.91 15.59
N TRP A 116 11.29 8.09 16.13
CA TRP A 116 10.19 7.50 15.35
C TRP A 116 9.28 8.58 14.76
N MET A 117 8.92 9.57 15.56
CA MET A 117 8.09 10.70 15.13
C MET A 117 8.74 11.46 13.98
N MET A 118 10.03 11.79 14.11
CA MET A 118 10.76 12.51 13.07
C MET A 118 10.90 11.67 11.79
N ALA A 119 11.27 10.40 11.92
CA ALA A 119 11.36 9.51 10.77
C ALA A 119 10.02 9.36 10.06
N GLY A 120 8.94 9.17 10.80
CA GLY A 120 7.59 9.08 10.27
C GLY A 120 7.14 10.36 9.58
N PHE A 121 7.45 11.52 10.14
CA PHE A 121 7.16 12.82 9.52
C PHE A 121 7.89 12.99 8.18
N PHE A 122 9.20 12.79 8.15
CA PHE A 122 9.97 12.93 6.92
C PHE A 122 9.59 11.90 5.86
N LEU A 123 9.31 10.66 6.26
CA LEU A 123 8.82 9.63 5.35
C LEU A 123 7.47 10.00 4.75
N THR A 124 6.55 10.50 5.57
CA THR A 124 5.22 10.93 5.11
C THR A 124 5.32 12.08 4.11
N VAL A 125 6.12 13.09 4.42
CA VAL A 125 6.35 14.22 3.50
C VAL A 125 6.96 13.72 2.19
N SER A 126 7.94 12.84 2.26
CA SER A 126 8.55 12.24 1.07
C SER A 126 7.54 11.53 0.18
N ILE A 127 6.70 10.68 0.76
CA ILE A 127 5.67 9.92 0.04
C ILE A 127 4.65 10.85 -0.61
N LEU A 128 4.18 11.86 0.11
CA LEU A 128 3.20 12.81 -0.41
C LEU A 128 3.78 13.69 -1.53
N LEU A 129 5.04 14.10 -1.43
CA LEU A 129 5.71 14.82 -2.51
C LEU A 129 5.89 13.94 -3.75
N TRP A 130 6.20 12.65 -3.57
CA TRP A 130 6.28 11.71 -4.67
C TRP A 130 4.92 11.49 -5.35
N TRP A 131 3.86 11.42 -4.56
CA TRP A 131 2.51 11.38 -5.10
C TRP A 131 2.20 12.61 -5.94
N ALA A 132 2.50 13.79 -5.43
CA ALA A 132 2.30 15.06 -6.16
C ALA A 132 3.08 15.05 -7.48
N ARG A 133 4.31 14.53 -7.47
CA ARG A 133 5.13 14.37 -8.66
C ARG A 133 4.48 13.42 -9.67
N MET A 134 4.01 12.27 -9.23
CA MET A 134 3.32 11.30 -10.11
C MET A 134 2.07 11.92 -10.75
N TYR A 135 1.28 12.65 -9.99
CA TYR A 135 0.09 13.33 -10.48
C TYR A 135 0.43 14.38 -11.53
N ARG A 136 1.36 15.26 -11.24
CA ARG A 136 1.77 16.33 -12.16
C ARG A 136 2.47 15.80 -13.39
N ARG A 137 3.24 14.73 -13.25
CA ARG A 137 3.90 14.09 -14.39
C ARG A 137 2.88 13.50 -15.37
N ALA A 138 1.85 12.84 -14.87
CA ALA A 138 0.77 12.35 -15.71
C ALA A 138 0.12 13.48 -16.51
N ILE A 139 -0.17 14.61 -15.87
CA ILE A 139 -0.73 15.79 -16.54
C ILE A 139 0.25 16.35 -17.58
N ALA A 140 1.53 16.48 -17.24
CA ALA A 140 2.55 17.01 -18.15
C ALA A 140 2.72 16.14 -19.40
N LEU A 141 2.50 14.84 -19.29
CA LEU A 141 2.53 13.91 -20.42
C LEU A 141 1.18 13.77 -21.15
N GLY A 142 0.17 14.54 -20.77
CA GLY A 142 -1.16 14.47 -21.37
C GLY A 142 -1.95 13.20 -21.02
N MET A 143 -1.57 12.51 -19.95
CA MET A 143 -2.18 11.25 -19.50
C MET A 143 -3.33 11.51 -18.52
N GLY A 144 -4.19 10.50 -18.34
CA GLY A 144 -5.06 10.42 -17.18
C GLY A 144 -4.25 10.21 -15.88
N THR A 145 -4.85 10.55 -14.75
CA THR A 145 -4.19 10.52 -13.44
C THR A 145 -4.43 9.23 -12.65
N HIS A 146 -4.85 8.16 -13.29
CA HIS A 146 -5.23 6.88 -12.66
C HIS A 146 -4.11 6.28 -11.82
N ILE A 147 -2.85 6.39 -12.26
CA ILE A 147 -1.67 5.88 -11.56
C ILE A 147 -1.52 6.60 -10.20
N ALA A 148 -1.63 7.93 -10.20
CA ALA A 148 -1.52 8.72 -8.96
C ALA A 148 -2.63 8.38 -7.97
N TRP A 149 -3.86 8.19 -8.43
CA TRP A 149 -4.99 7.82 -7.57
C TRP A 149 -4.88 6.40 -7.04
N GLY A 150 -4.34 5.47 -7.83
CA GLY A 150 -4.02 4.13 -7.35
C GLY A 150 -2.95 4.15 -6.25
N PHE A 151 -1.91 4.95 -6.44
CA PHE A 151 -0.88 5.16 -5.42
C PHE A 151 -1.45 5.82 -4.15
N LEU A 152 -2.39 6.74 -4.30
CA LEU A 152 -3.06 7.38 -3.16
C LEU A 152 -3.87 6.38 -2.33
N ALA A 153 -4.44 5.37 -2.93
CA ALA A 153 -5.12 4.30 -2.20
C ALA A 153 -4.16 3.55 -1.25
N ALA A 154 -2.94 3.28 -1.70
CA ALA A 154 -1.89 2.70 -0.86
C ALA A 154 -1.44 3.67 0.24
N ILE A 155 -1.32 4.95 -0.08
CA ILE A 155 -1.00 6.00 0.91
C ILE A 155 -2.09 6.09 1.98
N TRP A 156 -3.35 5.94 1.63
CA TRP A 156 -4.45 5.90 2.59
C TRP A 156 -4.22 4.84 3.67
N LEU A 157 -3.90 3.60 3.29
CA LEU A 157 -3.61 2.54 4.26
C LEU A 157 -2.39 2.90 5.12
N TYR A 158 -1.33 3.40 4.52
CA TYR A 158 -0.15 3.88 5.24
C TYR A 158 -0.51 4.97 6.28
N LEU A 159 -1.29 5.97 5.89
CA LEU A 159 -1.72 7.05 6.79
C LEU A 159 -2.63 6.55 7.91
N VAL A 160 -3.52 5.61 7.63
CA VAL A 160 -4.36 4.99 8.66
C VAL A 160 -3.51 4.28 9.70
N LEU A 161 -2.55 3.47 9.26
CA LEU A 161 -1.69 2.69 10.15
C LEU A 161 -0.74 3.54 10.99
N GLY A 162 -0.20 4.61 10.41
CA GLY A 162 0.82 5.43 11.07
C GLY A 162 0.30 6.71 11.72
N PHE A 163 -0.85 7.20 11.30
CA PHE A 163 -1.27 8.56 11.61
C PHE A 163 -2.73 8.69 12.03
N ILE A 164 -3.67 8.32 11.14
CA ILE A 164 -5.08 8.62 11.33
C ILE A 164 -5.65 7.80 12.49
N ARG A 165 -5.45 6.49 12.49
CA ARG A 165 -5.93 5.63 13.57
C ARG A 165 -5.26 5.95 14.92
N PRO A 166 -3.93 6.11 15.01
CA PRO A 166 -3.28 6.55 16.23
C PRO A 166 -3.86 7.86 16.80
N ILE A 167 -4.15 8.84 15.95
CA ILE A 167 -4.79 10.10 16.36
C ILE A 167 -6.19 9.82 16.93
N MET A 168 -7.00 9.00 16.25
CA MET A 168 -8.34 8.63 16.74
C MET A 168 -8.29 7.83 18.03
N MET A 169 -7.28 7.00 18.22
CA MET A 169 -7.04 6.24 19.45
C MET A 169 -6.42 7.09 20.57
N GLY A 170 -5.93 8.28 20.26
CA GLY A 170 -5.38 9.22 21.24
C GLY A 170 -3.93 8.96 21.64
N SER A 171 -3.18 8.13 20.89
CA SER A 171 -1.79 7.83 21.23
C SER A 171 -0.98 7.37 20.03
N TRP A 172 0.23 7.90 19.87
CA TRP A 172 1.20 7.41 18.89
C TRP A 172 1.68 6.00 19.17
N SER A 173 1.51 5.50 20.39
CA SER A 173 1.85 4.11 20.74
C SER A 173 1.05 3.06 19.96
N GLU A 174 -0.08 3.46 19.37
CA GLU A 174 -0.90 2.59 18.52
C GLU A 174 -0.36 2.43 17.08
N ALA A 175 0.68 3.18 16.73
CA ALA A 175 1.26 3.15 15.40
C ALA A 175 2.19 1.96 15.19
N VAL A 176 2.43 1.63 13.91
CA VAL A 176 3.31 0.55 13.48
C VAL A 176 4.76 0.93 13.71
N PRO A 177 5.62 0.05 14.26
CA PRO A 177 7.05 0.28 14.34
C PRO A 177 7.71 0.21 12.95
N PHE A 178 8.85 0.88 12.81
CA PHE A 178 9.72 0.73 11.67
C PHE A 178 10.70 -0.42 11.91
N GLY A 179 10.46 -1.54 11.29
CA GLY A 179 11.31 -2.73 11.39
C GLY A 179 10.76 -3.87 10.54
N ILE A 180 11.63 -4.73 10.04
CA ILE A 180 11.19 -5.80 9.13
C ILE A 180 10.33 -6.81 9.89
N PHE A 181 10.87 -7.46 10.91
CA PHE A 181 10.10 -8.42 11.70
C PHE A 181 9.18 -7.74 12.72
N SER A 182 9.59 -6.60 13.28
CA SER A 182 8.77 -5.92 14.28
C SER A 182 7.41 -5.48 13.74
N HIS A 183 7.31 -5.02 12.49
CA HIS A 183 6.00 -4.67 11.94
C HIS A 183 5.14 -5.90 11.64
N LEU A 184 5.72 -7.07 11.39
CA LEU A 184 4.99 -8.34 11.27
C LEU A 184 4.50 -8.82 12.64
N ASP A 185 5.34 -8.76 13.65
CA ASP A 185 4.97 -9.09 15.05
C ASP A 185 3.90 -8.14 15.56
N TRP A 186 4.02 -6.86 15.25
CA TRP A 186 2.98 -5.87 15.56
C TRP A 186 1.64 -6.24 14.93
N THR A 187 1.64 -6.66 13.67
CA THR A 187 0.43 -7.06 12.93
C THR A 187 -0.24 -8.27 13.59
N ALA A 188 0.53 -9.28 13.98
CA ALA A 188 0.00 -10.44 14.70
C ALA A 188 -0.57 -10.06 16.06
N ALA A 189 0.14 -9.23 16.84
CA ALA A 189 -0.30 -8.74 18.13
C ALA A 189 -1.57 -7.88 18.02
N PHE A 190 -1.64 -7.03 17.02
CA PHE A 190 -2.82 -6.22 16.70
C PHE A 190 -4.05 -7.11 16.45
N SER A 191 -3.91 -8.12 15.61
CA SER A 191 -4.98 -9.07 15.31
C SER A 191 -5.46 -9.78 16.58
N LEU A 192 -4.54 -10.29 17.39
CA LEU A 192 -4.88 -10.99 18.65
C LEU A 192 -5.57 -10.07 19.64
N ARG A 193 -5.10 -8.84 19.79
CA ARG A 193 -5.68 -7.85 20.73
C ARG A 193 -7.13 -7.54 20.40
N TYR A 194 -7.48 -7.46 19.13
CA TYR A 194 -8.82 -7.08 18.69
C TYR A 194 -9.70 -8.24 18.22
N GLY A 195 -9.46 -9.41 18.76
CA GLY A 195 -10.34 -10.56 18.59
C GLY A 195 -10.21 -11.27 17.25
N ASN A 196 -9.04 -11.27 16.67
CA ASN A 196 -8.69 -11.86 15.38
C ASN A 196 -9.26 -11.09 14.18
N LEU A 197 -8.37 -10.46 13.46
CA LEU A 197 -8.72 -9.63 12.30
C LEU A 197 -9.37 -10.43 11.16
N PHE A 198 -9.22 -11.74 11.12
CA PHE A 198 -9.94 -12.59 10.17
C PHE A 198 -11.46 -12.48 10.30
N TYR A 199 -11.98 -12.09 11.46
CA TYR A 199 -13.42 -11.85 11.67
C TYR A 199 -13.86 -10.43 11.32
N ASN A 200 -12.94 -9.55 10.97
CA ASN A 200 -13.26 -8.21 10.50
C ASN A 200 -13.80 -8.28 9.06
N PRO A 201 -15.06 -7.89 8.80
CA PRO A 201 -15.66 -8.01 7.47
C PRO A 201 -14.98 -7.12 6.43
N PHE A 202 -14.41 -5.99 6.80
CA PHE A 202 -13.62 -5.15 5.89
C PHE A 202 -12.30 -5.83 5.51
N HIS A 203 -11.67 -6.51 6.45
CA HIS A 203 -10.47 -7.33 6.16
C HIS A 203 -10.80 -8.50 5.24
N MET A 204 -11.93 -9.17 5.45
CA MET A 204 -12.42 -10.22 4.54
C MET A 204 -12.60 -9.67 3.12
N LEU A 205 -13.25 -8.52 3.01
CA LEU A 205 -13.48 -7.88 1.71
C LEU A 205 -12.16 -7.42 1.06
N SER A 206 -11.25 -6.86 1.85
CA SER A 206 -9.91 -6.50 1.38
C SER A 206 -9.14 -7.71 0.84
N ILE A 207 -9.19 -8.85 1.53
CA ILE A 207 -8.58 -10.10 1.05
C ILE A 207 -9.24 -10.56 -0.25
N ALA A 208 -10.56 -10.46 -0.36
CA ALA A 208 -11.26 -10.81 -1.59
C ALA A 208 -10.78 -9.95 -2.77
N PHE A 209 -10.62 -8.64 -2.58
CA PHE A 209 -10.05 -7.78 -3.61
C PHE A 209 -8.56 -8.06 -3.89
N LEU A 210 -7.78 -8.37 -2.86
CA LEU A 210 -6.37 -8.75 -3.02
C LEU A 210 -6.24 -10.01 -3.90
N TYR A 211 -6.97 -11.06 -3.58
CA TYR A 211 -6.93 -12.30 -4.37
C TYR A 211 -7.55 -12.11 -5.75
N GLY A 212 -8.63 -11.31 -5.84
CA GLY A 212 -9.21 -10.94 -7.12
C GLY A 212 -8.26 -10.14 -7.99
N SER A 213 -7.50 -9.23 -7.41
CA SER A 213 -6.45 -8.48 -8.11
C SER A 213 -5.36 -9.40 -8.65
N ALA A 214 -4.88 -10.33 -7.82
CA ALA A 214 -3.90 -11.33 -8.24
C ALA A 214 -4.45 -12.24 -9.35
N LEU A 215 -5.71 -12.66 -9.22
CA LEU A 215 -6.40 -13.47 -10.23
C LEU A 215 -6.55 -12.73 -11.56
N LEU A 216 -6.99 -11.48 -11.53
CA LEU A 216 -7.14 -10.66 -12.74
C LEU A 216 -5.80 -10.43 -13.44
N PHE A 217 -4.73 -10.22 -12.69
CA PHE A 217 -3.39 -10.08 -13.25
C PHE A 217 -2.96 -11.38 -13.95
N ALA A 218 -3.13 -12.52 -13.27
CA ALA A 218 -2.80 -13.82 -13.85
C ALA A 218 -3.64 -14.13 -15.10
N MET A 219 -4.94 -13.89 -15.03
CA MET A 219 -5.86 -14.13 -16.15
C MET A 219 -5.56 -13.22 -17.33
N HIS A 220 -5.38 -11.93 -17.10
CA HIS A 220 -5.09 -10.96 -18.16
C HIS A 220 -3.71 -11.18 -18.77
N GLY A 221 -2.69 -11.32 -17.95
CA GLY A 221 -1.33 -11.58 -18.43
C GLY A 221 -1.25 -12.86 -19.25
N ALA A 222 -1.84 -13.95 -18.77
CA ALA A 222 -1.89 -15.21 -19.50
C ALA A 222 -2.68 -15.10 -20.82
N THR A 223 -3.79 -14.36 -20.81
CA THR A 223 -4.62 -14.14 -22.00
C THR A 223 -3.84 -13.37 -23.08
N ILE A 224 -3.16 -12.28 -22.68
CA ILE A 224 -2.34 -11.49 -23.60
C ILE A 224 -1.21 -12.32 -24.20
N LEU A 225 -0.52 -13.13 -23.39
CA LEU A 225 0.48 -14.05 -23.90
C LEU A 225 -0.10 -15.07 -24.88
N ALA A 226 -1.30 -15.59 -24.59
CA ALA A 226 -1.96 -16.56 -25.46
C ALA A 226 -2.41 -15.98 -26.80
N VAL A 227 -2.75 -14.69 -26.84
CA VAL A 227 -3.16 -13.99 -28.08
C VAL A 227 -2.07 -13.09 -28.67
N SER A 228 -0.87 -13.17 -28.15
CA SER A 228 0.30 -12.40 -28.63
C SER A 228 0.64 -12.70 -30.09
N ARG A 229 0.46 -13.94 -30.54
CA ARG A 229 0.59 -14.32 -31.94
C ARG A 229 -0.36 -13.59 -32.91
N PHE A 230 -1.40 -12.95 -32.37
CA PHE A 230 -2.36 -12.12 -33.10
C PHE A 230 -2.18 -10.63 -32.80
N GLY A 231 -1.07 -10.25 -32.17
CA GLY A 231 -0.81 -8.86 -31.78
C GLY A 231 -1.56 -8.39 -30.54
N GLY A 232 -1.98 -9.30 -29.64
CA GLY A 232 -2.73 -8.98 -28.45
C GLY A 232 -2.01 -8.11 -27.43
N GLU A 233 -0.66 -8.10 -27.44
CA GLU A 233 0.17 -7.21 -26.62
C GLU A 233 0.04 -5.74 -26.98
N ARG A 234 -0.45 -5.43 -28.16
CA ARG A 234 -0.76 -4.06 -28.59
C ARG A 234 -2.17 -3.68 -28.14
N GLU A 235 -2.35 -3.57 -26.86
CA GLU A 235 -3.66 -3.42 -26.23
C GLU A 235 -4.36 -2.12 -26.60
N ILE A 236 -3.62 -1.01 -26.73
CA ILE A 236 -4.19 0.28 -27.11
C ILE A 236 -4.77 0.21 -28.54
N GLU A 237 -4.04 -0.41 -29.48
CA GLU A 237 -4.54 -0.61 -30.83
C GLU A 237 -5.80 -1.47 -30.84
N GLN A 238 -5.82 -2.54 -30.04
CA GLN A 238 -6.99 -3.42 -29.92
C GLN A 238 -8.20 -2.71 -29.29
N ILE A 239 -7.99 -1.71 -28.43
CA ILE A 239 -9.06 -0.89 -27.88
C ILE A 239 -9.65 0.06 -28.93
N VAL A 240 -8.78 0.70 -29.69
CA VAL A 240 -9.20 1.66 -30.72
C VAL A 240 -9.85 0.96 -31.91
N ASP A 241 -9.27 -0.15 -32.35
CA ASP A 241 -9.78 -0.96 -33.46
C ASP A 241 -9.69 -2.45 -33.08
N ARG A 242 -10.83 -2.99 -32.67
CA ARG A 242 -10.93 -4.36 -32.16
C ARG A 242 -10.54 -5.37 -33.23
N GLY A 243 -9.44 -6.10 -33.00
CA GLY A 243 -8.96 -7.15 -33.87
C GLY A 243 -9.24 -8.56 -33.36
N THR A 244 -8.72 -9.55 -34.08
CA THR A 244 -8.93 -10.96 -33.78
C THR A 244 -8.36 -11.39 -32.43
N ALA A 245 -7.29 -10.73 -31.94
CA ALA A 245 -6.74 -11.00 -30.60
C ALA A 245 -7.78 -10.74 -29.52
N SER A 246 -8.42 -9.58 -29.52
CA SER A 246 -9.48 -9.22 -28.58
C SER A 246 -10.70 -10.14 -28.71
N GLU A 247 -11.10 -10.49 -29.93
CA GLU A 247 -12.24 -11.39 -30.13
C GLU A 247 -11.96 -12.79 -29.58
N ARG A 248 -10.78 -13.32 -29.86
CA ARG A 248 -10.39 -14.63 -29.34
C ARG A 248 -10.26 -14.66 -27.82
N ALA A 249 -9.70 -13.64 -27.22
CA ALA A 249 -9.63 -13.49 -25.77
C ALA A 249 -11.03 -13.43 -25.14
N ALA A 250 -11.93 -12.64 -25.70
CA ALA A 250 -13.30 -12.54 -25.21
C ALA A 250 -14.07 -13.86 -25.34
N LEU A 251 -13.96 -14.53 -26.48
CA LEU A 251 -14.62 -15.80 -26.73
C LEU A 251 -14.08 -16.92 -25.82
N PHE A 252 -12.78 -16.95 -25.58
CA PHE A 252 -12.20 -17.91 -24.64
C PHE A 252 -12.88 -17.85 -23.27
N TRP A 253 -12.98 -16.68 -22.70
CA TRP A 253 -13.58 -16.52 -21.37
C TRP A 253 -15.09 -16.70 -21.41
N ARG A 254 -15.78 -16.18 -22.40
CA ARG A 254 -17.23 -16.33 -22.55
C ARG A 254 -17.63 -17.81 -22.65
N TRP A 255 -16.90 -18.60 -23.40
CA TRP A 255 -17.17 -20.03 -23.53
C TRP A 255 -16.63 -20.87 -22.38
N THR A 256 -15.68 -20.33 -21.62
CA THR A 256 -15.09 -21.02 -20.46
C THR A 256 -15.91 -20.78 -19.19
N MET A 257 -16.33 -19.55 -18.91
CA MET A 257 -16.99 -19.16 -17.67
C MET A 257 -18.33 -18.42 -17.86
N GLY A 258 -18.77 -18.17 -19.07
CA GLY A 258 -20.06 -17.58 -19.36
C GLY A 258 -20.09 -16.06 -19.47
N PHE A 259 -19.02 -15.36 -19.12
CA PHE A 259 -18.87 -13.91 -19.25
C PHE A 259 -17.42 -13.53 -19.57
N ASN A 260 -17.25 -12.31 -20.05
CA ASN A 260 -15.94 -11.78 -20.43
C ASN A 260 -15.92 -10.27 -20.24
N ALA A 261 -14.70 -9.72 -20.15
CA ALA A 261 -14.45 -8.29 -20.28
C ALA A 261 -14.04 -7.93 -21.71
N THR A 262 -13.99 -6.65 -22.02
CA THR A 262 -13.31 -6.13 -23.20
C THR A 262 -11.84 -5.85 -22.90
N MET A 263 -11.04 -5.60 -23.93
CA MET A 263 -9.64 -5.20 -23.73
C MET A 263 -9.54 -3.91 -22.89
N GLU A 264 -10.44 -2.97 -23.08
CA GLU A 264 -10.48 -1.73 -22.30
C GLU A 264 -10.99 -1.97 -20.88
N SER A 265 -12.11 -2.65 -20.71
CA SER A 265 -12.76 -2.81 -19.41
C SER A 265 -11.97 -3.70 -18.43
N ILE A 266 -11.16 -4.64 -18.91
CA ILE A 266 -10.35 -5.49 -18.01
C ILE A 266 -9.37 -4.68 -17.18
N HIS A 267 -8.84 -3.60 -17.75
CA HIS A 267 -7.96 -2.68 -17.01
C HIS A 267 -8.70 -1.91 -15.93
N ARG A 268 -9.96 -1.53 -16.15
CA ARG A 268 -10.82 -0.88 -15.15
C ARG A 268 -11.11 -1.83 -13.99
N TRP A 269 -11.42 -3.08 -14.27
CA TRP A 269 -11.61 -4.10 -13.24
C TRP A 269 -10.35 -4.29 -12.42
N ALA A 270 -9.20 -4.44 -13.07
CA ALA A 270 -7.91 -4.59 -12.40
C ALA A 270 -7.57 -3.38 -11.52
N TRP A 271 -7.80 -2.16 -12.02
CA TRP A 271 -7.55 -0.94 -11.27
C TRP A 271 -8.42 -0.84 -10.02
N TRP A 272 -9.71 -1.10 -10.13
CA TRP A 272 -10.63 -1.07 -8.99
C TRP A 272 -10.30 -2.13 -7.94
N PHE A 273 -9.98 -3.35 -8.34
CA PHE A 273 -9.58 -4.39 -7.40
C PHE A 273 -8.30 -4.01 -6.66
N ALA A 274 -7.31 -3.45 -7.36
CA ALA A 274 -6.08 -2.99 -6.76
C ALA A 274 -6.30 -1.83 -5.78
N VAL A 275 -7.14 -0.86 -6.13
CA VAL A 275 -7.45 0.32 -5.29
C VAL A 275 -8.29 -0.06 -4.07
N LEU A 276 -9.29 -0.91 -4.23
CA LEU A 276 -10.19 -1.29 -3.15
C LEU A 276 -9.50 -2.16 -2.09
N THR A 277 -8.41 -2.83 -2.41
CA THR A 277 -7.65 -3.61 -1.45
C THR A 277 -7.14 -2.74 -0.27
N PRO A 278 -6.31 -1.71 -0.48
CA PRO A 278 -5.88 -0.85 0.62
C PRO A 278 -6.98 0.09 1.12
N LEU A 279 -7.89 0.53 0.27
CA LEU A 279 -8.96 1.45 0.66
C LEU A 279 -9.89 0.81 1.68
N VAL A 280 -10.38 -0.39 1.39
CA VAL A 280 -11.29 -1.14 2.26
C VAL A 280 -10.54 -1.66 3.49
N GLY A 281 -9.31 -2.16 3.31
CA GLY A 281 -8.46 -2.60 4.42
C GLY A 281 -8.17 -1.46 5.40
N GLY A 282 -7.89 -0.27 4.89
CA GLY A 282 -7.69 0.92 5.72
C GLY A 282 -8.92 1.30 6.53
N ILE A 283 -10.11 1.23 5.93
CA ILE A 283 -11.37 1.44 6.66
C ILE A 283 -11.52 0.41 7.78
N GLY A 284 -11.25 -0.85 7.49
CA GLY A 284 -11.33 -1.92 8.48
C GLY A 284 -10.38 -1.74 9.65
N ILE A 285 -9.16 -1.31 9.41
CA ILE A 285 -8.19 -0.99 10.46
C ILE A 285 -8.66 0.22 11.26
N LEU A 286 -9.17 1.25 10.60
CA LEU A 286 -9.65 2.47 11.26
C LEU A 286 -10.80 2.18 12.23
N LEU A 287 -11.68 1.24 11.91
CA LEU A 287 -12.79 0.82 12.76
C LEU A 287 -12.34 -0.06 13.95
N THR A 288 -11.16 -0.63 13.86
CA THR A 288 -10.63 -1.55 14.88
C THR A 288 -10.11 -0.78 16.09
N GLY A 289 -10.70 -1.01 17.25
CA GLY A 289 -10.39 -0.31 18.49
C GLY A 289 -11.08 1.04 18.65
N THR A 290 -11.56 1.63 17.59
CA THR A 290 -12.31 2.90 17.60
C THR A 290 -13.81 2.68 17.71
N VAL A 291 -14.33 1.68 17.01
CA VAL A 291 -15.75 1.31 16.95
C VAL A 291 -15.97 -0.11 17.43
N VAL A 292 -15.12 -1.04 17.03
CA VAL A 292 -15.21 -2.46 17.38
C VAL A 292 -13.94 -2.87 18.14
N ASP A 293 -14.10 -3.36 19.36
CA ASP A 293 -12.97 -3.77 20.21
C ASP A 293 -12.59 -5.24 20.06
N ASN A 294 -13.49 -6.07 19.54
CA ASN A 294 -13.28 -7.50 19.36
C ASN A 294 -14.10 -8.01 18.18
N TRP A 295 -13.42 -8.30 17.09
CA TRP A 295 -14.08 -8.73 15.86
C TRP A 295 -14.74 -10.10 15.96
N TYR A 296 -14.15 -11.04 16.69
CA TYR A 296 -14.78 -12.33 16.91
C TYR A 296 -16.11 -12.22 17.67
N LEU A 297 -16.14 -11.47 18.76
CA LEU A 297 -17.37 -11.25 19.53
C LEU A 297 -18.41 -10.46 18.72
N TRP A 298 -17.97 -9.50 17.93
CA TRP A 298 -18.84 -8.79 17.00
C TRP A 298 -19.47 -9.76 15.99
N ALA A 299 -18.67 -10.64 15.40
CA ALA A 299 -19.13 -11.61 14.42
C ALA A 299 -20.13 -12.62 15.01
N VAL A 300 -19.89 -13.12 16.20
CA VAL A 300 -20.83 -13.99 16.93
C VAL A 300 -22.14 -13.27 17.22
N LYS A 301 -22.06 -12.04 17.71
CA LYS A 301 -23.24 -11.22 18.02
C LYS A 301 -24.13 -10.96 16.80
N HIS A 302 -23.54 -10.88 15.62
CA HIS A 302 -24.23 -10.61 14.36
C HIS A 302 -24.49 -11.87 13.52
N ASP A 303 -24.35 -13.05 14.11
CA ASP A 303 -24.58 -14.34 13.46
C ASP A 303 -23.75 -14.59 12.19
N VAL A 304 -22.56 -14.03 12.13
CA VAL A 304 -21.62 -14.23 11.01
C VAL A 304 -20.41 -15.10 11.38
N ALA A 305 -20.37 -15.58 12.61
CA ALA A 305 -19.41 -16.58 13.08
C ALA A 305 -20.07 -17.50 14.11
N PRO A 306 -19.61 -18.77 14.22
CA PRO A 306 -20.07 -19.67 15.27
C PRO A 306 -19.57 -19.18 16.65
N ALA A 307 -20.27 -19.58 17.72
CA ALA A 307 -19.88 -19.27 19.10
C ALA A 307 -18.48 -19.81 19.46
N TYR A 308 -17.99 -20.78 18.73
CA TYR A 308 -16.64 -21.34 18.87
C TYR A 308 -15.86 -21.17 17.56
N PRO A 309 -14.59 -20.69 17.61
CA PRO A 309 -13.77 -20.51 16.43
C PRO A 309 -13.43 -21.85 15.81
N TYR A 310 -13.14 -21.83 14.49
CA TYR A 310 -12.60 -22.98 13.78
C TYR A 310 -11.10 -23.10 14.04
N VAL A 311 -10.63 -24.33 14.18
CA VAL A 311 -9.20 -24.66 14.19
C VAL A 311 -8.91 -25.47 12.93
N PHE A 312 -8.04 -24.95 12.06
CA PHE A 312 -7.68 -25.57 10.78
C PHE A 312 -8.89 -25.96 9.91
N GLY A 313 -9.91 -25.09 9.86
CA GLY A 313 -11.12 -25.32 9.07
C GLY A 313 -12.10 -26.33 9.69
N THR A 314 -11.81 -26.87 10.85
CA THR A 314 -12.69 -27.78 11.58
C THR A 314 -13.33 -27.05 12.75
N PRO A 315 -14.66 -27.06 12.90
CA PRO A 315 -15.30 -26.45 14.06
C PRO A 315 -14.87 -27.16 15.33
N ILE A 316 -14.66 -26.40 16.42
CA ILE A 316 -14.45 -26.99 17.73
C ILE A 316 -15.76 -27.69 18.14
N PRO A 317 -15.72 -28.98 18.52
CA PRO A 317 -16.93 -29.70 18.94
C PRO A 317 -17.65 -28.99 20.07
N ASP A 318 -18.99 -28.98 20.05
CA ASP A 318 -19.79 -28.46 21.14
C ASP A 318 -19.50 -29.24 22.43
N PRO A 319 -19.04 -28.61 23.50
CA PRO A 319 -18.76 -29.26 24.77
C PRO A 319 -19.97 -30.02 25.33
N ALA A 320 -21.18 -29.50 25.11
CA ALA A 320 -22.40 -30.11 25.59
C ALA A 320 -22.71 -31.46 24.95
N THR A 321 -22.25 -31.68 23.70
CA THR A 321 -22.56 -32.90 22.94
C THR A 321 -21.36 -33.84 22.77
N SER A 322 -20.14 -33.32 22.86
CA SER A 322 -18.93 -34.08 22.57
C SER A 322 -18.12 -34.52 23.79
N GLY A 323 -18.43 -33.98 24.98
CA GLY A 323 -17.60 -34.16 26.16
C GLY A 323 -16.20 -33.47 26.03
N PHE A 324 -15.96 -32.80 24.94
CA PHE A 324 -14.72 -32.06 24.70
C PHE A 324 -14.76 -30.73 25.43
N MET A 325 -13.88 -30.56 26.39
CA MET A 325 -13.65 -29.24 26.96
C MET A 325 -12.68 -28.49 26.02
N PRO A 326 -13.13 -27.47 25.31
CA PRO A 326 -12.20 -26.66 24.55
C PRO A 326 -11.11 -26.12 25.49
N PRO A 327 -9.88 -26.00 25.05
CA PRO A 327 -8.88 -25.26 25.81
C PRO A 327 -9.53 -23.94 26.19
N ALA A 328 -9.45 -23.57 27.47
CA ALA A 328 -9.98 -22.28 27.94
C ALA A 328 -9.54 -21.22 26.92
N ALA A 329 -10.52 -20.49 26.39
CA ALA A 329 -10.19 -19.38 25.54
C ALA A 329 -9.05 -18.60 26.24
N PRO A 330 -7.95 -18.29 25.56
CA PRO A 330 -6.90 -17.52 26.19
C PRO A 330 -7.61 -16.35 26.85
N ALA A 331 -7.42 -16.22 28.18
CA ALA A 331 -8.08 -15.18 28.95
C ALA A 331 -7.92 -13.91 28.13
N ALA A 332 -9.04 -13.28 27.80
CA ALA A 332 -9.00 -12.01 27.11
C ALA A 332 -7.94 -11.19 27.84
N PRO A 333 -6.93 -10.65 27.16
CA PRO A 333 -5.87 -9.94 27.84
C PRO A 333 -6.56 -8.98 28.80
N VAL A 334 -6.30 -9.15 30.08
CA VAL A 334 -6.85 -8.26 31.11
C VAL A 334 -6.28 -6.89 30.76
N ILE A 335 -7.09 -6.07 30.13
CA ILE A 335 -6.73 -4.69 29.85
C ILE A 335 -6.75 -4.00 31.21
N THR A 336 -5.65 -4.15 31.95
CA THR A 336 -5.42 -3.37 33.14
C THR A 336 -5.13 -1.95 32.67
N GLY A 337 -6.12 -1.08 32.76
CA GLY A 337 -5.90 0.35 32.49
C GLY A 337 -7.00 1.09 31.76
N VAL A 338 -8.08 0.47 31.35
CA VAL A 338 -9.26 1.23 30.93
C VAL A 338 -10.13 1.43 32.16
N LYS A 339 -9.98 2.59 32.79
CA LYS A 339 -11.01 3.08 33.72
C LYS A 339 -12.27 3.40 32.90
N PRO A 340 -13.46 3.14 33.48
CA PRO A 340 -14.72 3.42 32.81
C PRO A 340 -14.90 4.88 32.44
#